data_e7913eaae29ad1e7b78c9c19231a8502
#
_entry.id   e7913eaae29ad1e7b78c9c19231a8502
#
_cell.length_a   1.000
_cell.length_b   1.000
_cell.length_c   1.000
_cell.angle_alpha   90.00
_cell.angle_beta   90.00
_cell.angle_gamma   90.00
#
_symmetry.space_group_name_H-M   'P 1'
#
loop_
_entity.id
_entity.type
_entity.pdbx_description
1 polymer ?
#
loop_
_entity_poly.entity_id
_entity_poly.type
_entity_poly.pdbx_seq_one_letter_code
_entity_poly.pdbx_strand_id
1 'polypeptide(L)'
;MEELDKKGRQDLIYARVNQLTHKGSTAGRSMSIKDRDGNLITEPDRVRARWKEYIEMLYDKEGKPKAEDIAVECEASVREDCKGPELLTREITEAIKEMKRNKAVGVDNIPAEFLKVLGDKGSKELVEMCKKVYNDGVWPEDFTRVVMIPLQKKSNAVDCEDHRTISLISHASKILLKVLTKRVEEKQRGL
;
A
#
# COMPACT_ATOMS: atom_id res chain seq x y z
N MET A 1 6.93 -9.06 -39.22
CA MET A 1 7.24 -10.05 -38.16
C MET A 1 7.47 -9.41 -36.78
N GLU A 2 8.10 -8.24 -36.71
CA GLU A 2 8.35 -7.55 -35.41
C GLU A 2 7.10 -7.07 -34.65
N GLU A 3 6.01 -6.69 -35.35
CA GLU A 3 4.77 -6.25 -34.68
C GLU A 3 3.99 -7.40 -34.03
N LEU A 4 4.02 -8.59 -34.62
CA LEU A 4 3.39 -9.80 -34.05
C LEU A 4 4.13 -10.26 -32.79
N ASP A 5 5.45 -10.09 -32.74
CA ASP A 5 6.27 -10.45 -31.57
C ASP A 5 6.02 -9.50 -30.38
N LYS A 6 5.79 -8.22 -30.66
CA LYS A 6 5.41 -7.21 -29.63
C LYS A 6 4.02 -7.49 -29.06
N LYS A 7 3.04 -7.88 -29.89
CA LYS A 7 1.67 -8.17 -29.47
C LYS A 7 1.63 -9.45 -28.63
N GLY A 8 2.31 -10.50 -29.06
CA GLY A 8 2.40 -11.76 -28.29
C GLY A 8 3.08 -11.58 -26.93
N ARG A 9 4.08 -10.69 -26.81
CA ARG A 9 4.69 -10.35 -25.50
C ARG A 9 3.75 -9.57 -24.58
N GLN A 10 2.93 -8.70 -25.13
CA GLN A 10 1.93 -7.97 -24.35
C GLN A 10 0.88 -8.92 -23.78
N ASP A 11 0.36 -9.82 -24.59
CA ASP A 11 -0.64 -10.81 -24.15
C ASP A 11 -0.10 -11.74 -23.05
N LEU A 12 1.17 -12.17 -23.16
CA LEU A 12 1.85 -12.95 -22.12
C LEU A 12 2.05 -12.16 -20.82
N ILE A 13 2.35 -10.86 -20.91
CA ILE A 13 2.47 -9.99 -19.74
C ILE A 13 1.12 -9.83 -19.07
N TYR A 14 0.04 -9.57 -19.83
CA TYR A 14 -1.31 -9.49 -19.30
C TYR A 14 -1.79 -10.78 -18.67
N ALA A 15 -1.54 -11.92 -19.31
CA ALA A 15 -1.86 -13.23 -18.75
C ALA A 15 -1.11 -13.49 -17.44
N ARG A 16 0.15 -13.07 -17.35
CA ARG A 16 0.96 -13.22 -16.14
C ARG A 16 0.53 -12.28 -15.02
N VAL A 17 0.21 -11.04 -15.35
CA VAL A 17 -0.36 -10.07 -14.42
C VAL A 17 -1.67 -10.60 -13.85
N ASN A 18 -2.60 -11.07 -14.69
CA ASN A 18 -3.84 -11.68 -14.24
C ASN A 18 -3.62 -12.93 -13.37
N GLN A 19 -2.65 -13.77 -13.70
CA GLN A 19 -2.29 -14.94 -12.87
C GLN A 19 -1.78 -14.52 -11.48
N LEU A 20 -1.03 -13.44 -11.39
CA LEU A 20 -0.48 -12.92 -10.14
C LEU A 20 -1.55 -12.19 -9.30
N THR A 21 -2.48 -11.50 -9.95
CA THR A 21 -3.59 -10.81 -9.28
C THR A 21 -4.68 -11.79 -8.83
N HIS A 22 -4.97 -12.84 -9.62
CA HIS A 22 -6.01 -13.81 -9.26
C HIS A 22 -5.53 -14.93 -8.31
N LYS A 23 -4.23 -15.22 -8.21
CA LYS A 23 -3.70 -16.17 -7.22
C LYS A 23 -3.83 -15.71 -5.77
N GLY A 24 -4.16 -14.44 -5.54
CA GLY A 24 -4.41 -13.88 -4.21
C GLY A 24 -5.87 -13.94 -3.76
N SER A 25 -6.76 -14.39 -4.63
CA SER A 25 -8.17 -14.58 -4.26
C SER A 25 -8.29 -15.84 -3.39
N THR A 26 -8.11 -15.70 -2.09
CA THR A 26 -8.73 -16.57 -1.09
C THR A 26 -10.25 -16.33 -1.05
N ALA A 27 -10.85 -16.22 -2.24
CA ALA A 27 -12.29 -16.27 -2.43
C ALA A 27 -12.72 -17.72 -2.22
N GLY A 28 -13.02 -18.09 -0.98
CA GLY A 28 -13.52 -19.41 -0.70
C GLY A 28 -13.65 -19.81 0.77
N ARG A 29 -13.02 -19.10 1.68
CA ARG A 29 -13.41 -19.27 3.10
C ARG A 29 -14.44 -18.19 3.43
N SER A 30 -15.71 -18.61 3.46
CA SER A 30 -16.76 -17.84 4.11
C SER A 30 -16.27 -17.52 5.52
N MET A 31 -15.83 -16.25 5.70
CA MET A 31 -15.35 -15.80 6.98
C MET A 31 -16.58 -15.44 7.81
N SER A 32 -17.01 -16.34 8.67
CA SER A 32 -18.07 -16.05 9.63
C SER A 32 -17.50 -15.23 10.77
N ILE A 33 -18.16 -14.13 11.12
CA ILE A 33 -17.82 -13.29 12.27
C ILE A 33 -19.07 -12.98 13.07
N LYS A 34 -18.92 -12.60 14.32
CA LYS A 34 -20.03 -12.15 15.17
C LYS A 34 -20.34 -10.67 14.92
N ASP A 35 -21.62 -10.35 14.90
CA ASP A 35 -22.11 -8.99 15.01
C ASP A 35 -21.95 -8.44 16.43
N ARG A 36 -22.45 -7.22 16.69
CA ARG A 36 -22.39 -6.61 18.05
C ARG A 36 -23.22 -7.35 19.07
N ASP A 37 -24.29 -8.02 18.64
CA ASP A 37 -25.21 -8.76 19.49
C ASP A 37 -24.73 -10.20 19.76
N GLY A 38 -23.58 -10.58 19.19
CA GLY A 38 -22.99 -11.91 19.34
C GLY A 38 -23.51 -12.95 18.35
N ASN A 39 -24.38 -12.57 17.40
CA ASN A 39 -24.90 -13.49 16.39
C ASN A 39 -23.87 -13.72 15.28
N LEU A 40 -23.76 -14.98 14.84
CA LEU A 40 -22.86 -15.33 13.76
C LEU A 40 -23.41 -14.87 12.41
N ILE A 41 -22.64 -14.09 11.67
CA ILE A 41 -22.95 -13.62 10.32
C ILE A 41 -22.00 -14.25 9.31
N THR A 42 -22.54 -14.67 8.17
CA THR A 42 -21.83 -15.36 7.10
C THR A 42 -21.99 -14.69 5.74
N GLU A 43 -23.01 -13.84 5.59
CA GLU A 43 -23.26 -13.13 4.36
C GLU A 43 -22.13 -12.13 4.08
N PRO A 44 -21.51 -12.16 2.88
CA PRO A 44 -20.32 -11.36 2.58
C PRO A 44 -20.52 -9.85 2.78
N ASP A 45 -21.69 -9.32 2.48
CA ASP A 45 -21.99 -7.90 2.63
C ASP A 45 -22.11 -7.50 4.10
N ARG A 46 -22.77 -8.31 4.91
CA ARG A 46 -22.88 -8.09 6.36
C ARG A 46 -21.53 -8.23 7.04
N VAL A 47 -20.73 -9.23 6.64
CA VAL A 47 -19.36 -9.40 7.12
C VAL A 47 -18.51 -8.18 6.79
N ARG A 48 -18.58 -7.65 5.55
CA ARG A 48 -17.85 -6.43 5.17
C ARG A 48 -18.31 -5.21 5.98
N ALA A 49 -19.62 -5.05 6.15
CA ALA A 49 -20.18 -3.95 6.95
C ALA A 49 -19.69 -4.02 8.41
N ARG A 50 -19.66 -5.21 9.00
CA ARG A 50 -19.16 -5.41 10.37
C ARG A 50 -17.67 -5.10 10.50
N TRP A 51 -16.85 -5.50 9.51
CA TRP A 51 -15.44 -5.14 9.48
C TRP A 51 -15.22 -3.63 9.35
N LYS A 52 -15.97 -2.98 8.47
CA LYS A 52 -15.92 -1.52 8.32
C LYS A 52 -16.21 -0.84 9.65
N GLU A 53 -17.30 -1.18 10.30
CA GLU A 53 -17.70 -0.66 11.60
C GLU A 53 -16.61 -0.88 12.68
N TYR A 54 -16.05 -2.08 12.77
CA TYR A 54 -15.00 -2.39 13.73
C TYR A 54 -13.73 -1.56 13.50
N ILE A 55 -13.33 -1.41 12.25
CA ILE A 55 -12.14 -0.65 11.89
C ILE A 55 -12.36 0.84 12.15
N GLU A 56 -13.52 1.38 11.82
CA GLU A 56 -13.89 2.76 12.13
C GLU A 56 -13.80 3.02 13.64
N MET A 57 -14.40 2.17 14.45
CA MET A 57 -14.30 2.26 15.92
C MET A 57 -12.87 2.13 16.43
N LEU A 58 -12.05 1.27 15.81
CA LEU A 58 -10.67 1.05 16.23
C LEU A 58 -9.79 2.27 15.99
N TYR A 59 -10.01 2.95 14.86
CA TYR A 59 -9.20 4.08 14.43
C TYR A 59 -9.82 5.45 14.74
N ASP A 60 -11.12 5.53 14.91
CA ASP A 60 -11.86 6.76 15.23
C ASP A 60 -12.18 6.86 16.73
N LYS A 61 -11.17 6.69 17.56
CA LYS A 61 -11.32 6.87 19.00
C LYS A 61 -11.48 8.34 19.34
N GLU A 62 -12.49 8.66 20.15
CA GLU A 62 -12.62 9.99 20.76
C GLU A 62 -11.31 10.40 21.46
N GLY A 63 -10.89 11.64 21.26
CA GLY A 63 -9.66 12.19 21.85
C GLY A 63 -8.37 11.89 21.06
N LYS A 64 -8.44 11.27 19.87
CA LYS A 64 -7.28 11.28 18.98
C LYS A 64 -7.06 12.69 18.44
N PRO A 65 -5.81 13.19 18.47
CA PRO A 65 -5.50 14.44 17.80
C PRO A 65 -5.84 14.28 16.31
N LYS A 66 -6.61 15.20 15.76
CA LYS A 66 -6.83 15.27 14.33
C LYS A 66 -5.51 15.60 13.65
N ALA A 67 -5.36 15.25 12.37
CA ALA A 67 -4.15 15.59 11.62
C ALA A 67 -3.81 17.08 11.69
N GLU A 68 -4.83 17.93 11.84
CA GLU A 68 -4.73 19.37 12.05
C GLU A 68 -4.11 19.71 13.42
N ASP A 69 -4.38 18.91 14.45
CA ASP A 69 -3.83 19.09 15.82
C ASP A 69 -2.39 18.59 15.94
N ILE A 70 -1.96 17.74 15.00
CA ILE A 70 -0.57 17.22 14.90
C ILE A 70 0.26 18.13 13.97
N ALA A 71 -0.33 19.13 13.38
CA ALA A 71 0.42 20.15 12.68
C ALA A 71 1.41 20.76 13.68
N VAL A 72 2.62 20.18 13.70
CA VAL A 72 3.77 20.80 14.36
C VAL A 72 3.74 22.25 13.91
N GLU A 73 3.68 23.18 14.86
CA GLU A 73 3.89 24.61 14.61
C GLU A 73 5.29 24.81 14.02
N CYS A 74 5.46 24.37 12.78
CA CYS A 74 6.56 24.83 11.95
C CYS A 74 6.18 26.25 11.54
N GLU A 75 6.75 27.23 12.20
CA GLU A 75 6.72 28.60 11.72
C GLU A 75 7.01 28.61 10.22
N ALA A 76 6.31 29.45 9.47
CA ALA A 76 6.39 29.44 8.00
C ALA A 76 7.83 29.60 7.45
N SER A 77 8.73 30.22 8.23
CA SER A 77 10.16 30.34 7.97
C SER A 77 10.95 29.02 8.06
N VAL A 78 10.43 28.01 8.80
CA VAL A 78 11.10 26.72 9.00
C VAL A 78 10.74 25.73 7.90
N ARG A 79 9.69 25.97 7.11
CA ARG A 79 9.22 25.03 6.08
C ARG A 79 10.17 24.85 4.91
N GLU A 80 10.96 25.86 4.54
CA GLU A 80 11.97 25.72 3.47
C GLU A 80 13.20 24.95 3.95
N ASP A 81 13.64 25.19 5.19
CA ASP A 81 14.80 24.51 5.78
C ASP A 81 14.50 23.07 6.25
N CYS A 82 13.22 22.70 6.44
CA CYS A 82 12.83 21.37 6.87
C CYS A 82 12.71 20.35 5.73
N LYS A 83 12.79 20.77 4.46
CA LYS A 83 12.83 19.84 3.34
C LYS A 83 14.17 19.11 3.35
N GLY A 84 14.09 17.80 3.51
CA GLY A 84 15.28 16.96 3.31
C GLY A 84 15.84 17.09 1.89
N PRO A 85 17.04 16.55 1.63
CA PRO A 85 17.65 16.60 0.32
C PRO A 85 16.75 15.93 -0.74
N GLU A 86 16.81 16.41 -1.98
CA GLU A 86 16.05 15.85 -3.09
C GLU A 86 16.21 14.33 -3.23
N LEU A 87 15.15 13.66 -3.66
CA LEU A 87 15.20 12.22 -3.93
C LEU A 87 16.10 11.95 -5.14
N LEU A 88 17.08 11.09 -4.95
CA LEU A 88 17.98 10.68 -6.03
C LEU A 88 17.34 9.54 -6.84
N THR A 89 17.50 9.58 -8.15
CA THR A 89 17.04 8.51 -9.05
C THR A 89 17.57 7.15 -8.63
N ARG A 90 18.81 7.06 -8.16
CA ARG A 90 19.43 5.82 -7.68
C ARG A 90 18.67 5.21 -6.50
N GLU A 91 18.23 6.03 -5.52
CA GLU A 91 17.52 5.54 -4.34
C GLU A 91 16.19 4.88 -4.72
N ILE A 92 15.45 5.52 -5.63
CA ILE A 92 14.18 4.99 -6.13
C ILE A 92 14.42 3.70 -6.93
N THR A 93 15.43 3.69 -7.80
CA THR A 93 15.78 2.52 -8.61
C THR A 93 16.22 1.33 -7.72
N GLU A 94 16.98 1.58 -6.68
CA GLU A 94 17.37 0.57 -5.69
C GLU A 94 16.15 0.05 -4.92
N ALA A 95 15.27 0.94 -4.49
CA ALA A 95 14.02 0.57 -3.81
C ALA A 95 13.14 -0.34 -4.70
N ILE A 96 13.04 -0.06 -6.01
CA ILE A 96 12.34 -0.91 -6.98
C ILE A 96 12.98 -2.30 -7.05
N LYS A 97 14.31 -2.38 -7.17
CA LYS A 97 15.04 -3.66 -7.25
C LYS A 97 14.84 -4.52 -6.00
N GLU A 98 14.80 -3.88 -4.83
CA GLU A 98 14.64 -4.55 -3.54
C GLU A 98 13.20 -4.99 -3.24
N MET A 99 12.20 -4.58 -4.03
CA MET A 99 10.83 -5.03 -3.84
C MET A 99 10.75 -6.56 -3.89
N LYS A 100 10.06 -7.16 -2.91
CA LYS A 100 9.85 -8.61 -2.87
C LYS A 100 8.83 -9.02 -3.92
N ARG A 101 9.08 -10.15 -4.59
CA ARG A 101 8.15 -10.78 -5.53
C ARG A 101 7.02 -11.53 -4.82
N ASN A 102 5.97 -11.84 -5.54
CA ASN A 102 4.82 -12.63 -5.05
C ASN A 102 4.17 -12.04 -3.79
N LYS A 103 4.14 -10.71 -3.69
CA LYS A 103 3.41 -10.01 -2.62
C LYS A 103 2.03 -9.59 -3.10
N ALA A 104 1.08 -9.60 -2.17
CA ALA A 104 -0.26 -9.12 -2.44
C ALA A 104 -0.25 -7.66 -2.89
N VAL A 105 -1.09 -7.37 -3.87
CA VAL A 105 -1.24 -6.04 -4.47
C VAL A 105 -2.08 -5.10 -3.61
N GLY A 106 -1.93 -3.81 -3.81
CA GLY A 106 -2.79 -2.80 -3.21
C GLY A 106 -4.08 -2.58 -4.00
N VAL A 107 -4.73 -1.44 -3.76
CA VAL A 107 -5.99 -1.04 -4.41
C VAL A 107 -5.87 -0.90 -5.93
N ASP A 108 -4.68 -0.56 -6.41
CA ASP A 108 -4.34 -0.38 -7.83
C ASP A 108 -4.17 -1.69 -8.60
N ASN A 109 -4.17 -2.83 -7.92
CA ASN A 109 -3.91 -4.16 -8.48
C ASN A 109 -2.59 -4.28 -9.27
N ILE A 110 -1.60 -3.40 -9.03
CA ILE A 110 -0.31 -3.45 -9.71
C ILE A 110 0.68 -4.31 -8.91
N PRO A 111 1.13 -5.45 -9.44
CA PRO A 111 2.12 -6.28 -8.75
C PRO A 111 3.52 -5.67 -8.80
N ALA A 112 4.33 -5.94 -7.79
CA ALA A 112 5.70 -5.44 -7.70
C ALA A 112 6.56 -5.89 -8.92
N GLU A 113 6.27 -7.07 -9.47
CA GLU A 113 6.93 -7.61 -10.65
C GLU A 113 6.74 -6.72 -11.87
N PHE A 114 5.56 -6.11 -12.02
CA PHE A 114 5.31 -5.19 -13.12
C PHE A 114 6.20 -3.95 -13.02
N LEU A 115 6.34 -3.38 -11.81
CA LEU A 115 7.21 -2.23 -11.58
C LEU A 115 8.70 -2.55 -11.82
N LYS A 116 9.11 -3.81 -11.64
CA LYS A 116 10.49 -4.26 -11.89
C LYS A 116 10.83 -4.47 -13.36
N VAL A 117 9.84 -4.64 -14.21
CA VAL A 117 10.02 -4.87 -15.66
C VAL A 117 9.62 -3.66 -16.50
N LEU A 118 9.35 -2.52 -15.85
CA LEU A 118 9.17 -1.26 -16.56
C LEU A 118 10.42 -0.97 -17.38
N GLY A 119 10.22 -0.71 -18.68
CA GLY A 119 11.31 -0.22 -19.53
C GLY A 119 11.78 1.17 -19.09
N ASP A 120 12.80 1.70 -19.76
CA ASP A 120 13.43 2.97 -19.38
C ASP A 120 12.44 4.13 -19.25
N LYS A 121 11.46 4.21 -20.15
CA LYS A 121 10.44 5.26 -20.10
C LYS A 121 9.56 5.13 -18.87
N GLY A 122 9.01 3.94 -18.60
CA GLY A 122 8.15 3.71 -17.43
C GLY A 122 8.89 3.90 -16.10
N SER A 123 10.16 3.50 -16.06
CA SER A 123 11.02 3.72 -14.88
C SER A 123 11.26 5.20 -14.63
N LYS A 124 11.48 5.99 -15.67
CA LYS A 124 11.63 7.45 -15.56
C LYS A 124 10.36 8.11 -15.04
N GLU A 125 9.19 7.75 -15.59
CA GLU A 125 7.91 8.29 -15.13
C GLU A 125 7.64 7.96 -13.64
N LEU A 126 7.95 6.74 -13.21
CA LEU A 126 7.81 6.35 -11.81
C LEU A 126 8.76 7.15 -10.89
N VAL A 127 9.99 7.40 -11.32
CA VAL A 127 10.96 8.23 -10.60
C VAL A 127 10.45 9.66 -10.48
N GLU A 128 10.00 10.25 -11.56
CA GLU A 128 9.48 11.64 -11.57
C GLU A 128 8.22 11.77 -10.71
N MET A 129 7.33 10.77 -10.75
CA MET A 129 6.17 10.72 -9.86
C MET A 129 6.58 10.70 -8.38
N CYS A 130 7.54 9.86 -7.99
CA CYS A 130 8.05 9.80 -6.61
C CYS A 130 8.66 11.13 -6.17
N LYS A 131 9.47 11.76 -7.03
CA LYS A 131 10.05 13.07 -6.76
C LYS A 131 8.99 14.15 -6.59
N LYS A 132 7.99 14.15 -7.47
CA LYS A 132 6.88 15.11 -7.42
C LYS A 132 6.12 14.97 -6.10
N VAL A 133 5.73 13.76 -5.70
CA VAL A 133 5.05 13.51 -4.42
C VAL A 133 5.88 14.00 -3.25
N TYR A 134 7.19 13.76 -3.27
CA TYR A 134 8.11 14.21 -2.23
C TYR A 134 8.24 15.74 -2.16
N ASN A 135 8.36 16.39 -3.30
CA ASN A 135 8.56 17.84 -3.38
C ASN A 135 7.28 18.62 -3.04
N ASP A 136 6.15 18.15 -3.56
CA ASP A 136 4.86 18.83 -3.40
C ASP A 136 4.21 18.50 -2.04
N GLY A 137 4.61 17.40 -1.40
CA GLY A 137 3.98 16.90 -0.18
C GLY A 137 2.55 16.38 -0.39
N VAL A 138 2.09 16.30 -1.63
CA VAL A 138 0.74 15.87 -2.00
C VAL A 138 0.74 14.42 -2.43
N TRP A 139 0.06 13.56 -1.67
CA TRP A 139 -0.05 12.14 -1.97
C TRP A 139 -1.19 11.89 -2.97
N PRO A 140 -0.96 11.11 -4.04
CA PRO A 140 -2.03 10.63 -4.91
C PRO A 140 -3.09 9.86 -4.09
N GLU A 141 -4.36 9.93 -4.51
CA GLU A 141 -5.45 9.25 -3.81
C GLU A 141 -5.18 7.74 -3.66
N ASP A 142 -4.69 7.08 -4.70
CA ASP A 142 -4.35 5.65 -4.67
C ASP A 142 -3.25 5.29 -3.67
N PHE A 143 -2.41 6.26 -3.27
CA PHE A 143 -1.37 6.04 -2.25
C PHE A 143 -1.92 6.12 -0.83
N THR A 144 -3.03 6.81 -0.64
CA THR A 144 -3.70 6.95 0.66
C THR A 144 -4.78 5.89 0.90
N ARG A 145 -5.18 5.18 -0.15
CA ARG A 145 -6.16 4.09 -0.06
C ARG A 145 -5.49 2.76 0.24
N VAL A 146 -6.12 1.96 1.08
CA VAL A 146 -5.60 0.65 1.48
C VAL A 146 -6.69 -0.43 1.37
N VAL A 147 -6.27 -1.65 1.02
CA VAL A 147 -7.11 -2.83 1.16
C VAL A 147 -6.78 -3.48 2.49
N MET A 148 -7.75 -3.56 3.40
CA MET A 148 -7.55 -4.21 4.69
C MET A 148 -7.99 -5.67 4.63
N ILE A 149 -7.11 -6.56 5.07
CA ILE A 149 -7.36 -8.00 5.13
C ILE A 149 -7.26 -8.46 6.57
N PRO A 150 -8.35 -8.99 7.16
CA PRO A 150 -8.29 -9.58 8.49
C PRO A 150 -7.67 -10.98 8.43
N LEU A 151 -6.66 -11.22 9.27
CA LEU A 151 -6.05 -12.53 9.47
C LEU A 151 -6.36 -13.04 10.88
N GLN A 152 -6.83 -14.27 10.99
CA GLN A 152 -7.10 -14.90 12.26
C GLN A 152 -5.82 -15.01 13.12
N LYS A 153 -5.90 -14.63 14.40
CA LYS A 153 -4.85 -14.85 15.40
C LYS A 153 -4.85 -16.27 15.92
N LYS A 154 -6.01 -16.91 15.92
CA LYS A 154 -6.25 -18.28 16.40
C LYS A 154 -7.22 -19.01 15.48
N SER A 155 -7.20 -20.32 15.53
CA SER A 155 -8.14 -21.15 14.76
C SER A 155 -9.58 -20.84 15.18
N ASN A 156 -10.49 -20.84 14.20
CA ASN A 156 -11.94 -20.59 14.41
C ASN A 156 -12.26 -19.24 15.08
N ALA A 157 -11.43 -18.22 14.86
CA ALA A 157 -11.73 -16.87 15.31
C ALA A 157 -13.00 -16.35 14.64
N VAL A 158 -13.98 -15.94 15.45
CA VAL A 158 -15.25 -15.38 15.00
C VAL A 158 -15.47 -13.93 15.49
N ASP A 159 -14.68 -13.48 16.46
CA ASP A 159 -14.73 -12.12 16.95
C ASP A 159 -13.70 -11.26 16.18
N CYS A 160 -14.07 -10.01 15.84
CA CYS A 160 -13.16 -9.12 15.08
C CYS A 160 -11.84 -8.90 15.82
N GLU A 161 -11.85 -8.84 17.14
CA GLU A 161 -10.67 -8.67 18.01
C GLU A 161 -9.68 -9.83 17.91
N ASP A 162 -10.14 -11.02 17.56
CA ASP A 162 -9.31 -12.21 17.34
C ASP A 162 -8.61 -12.23 15.97
N HIS A 163 -8.64 -11.11 15.27
CA HIS A 163 -7.98 -10.96 13.99
C HIS A 163 -6.92 -9.84 14.05
N ARG A 164 -5.92 -9.95 13.20
CA ARG A 164 -4.98 -8.89 12.87
C ARG A 164 -5.35 -8.32 11.52
N THR A 165 -5.52 -7.02 11.41
CA THR A 165 -5.70 -6.37 10.11
C THR A 165 -4.36 -6.15 9.44
N ILE A 166 -4.23 -6.55 8.19
CA ILE A 166 -3.08 -6.23 7.33
C ILE A 166 -3.56 -5.24 6.29
N SER A 167 -2.88 -4.10 6.21
CA SER A 167 -3.14 -3.07 5.22
C SER A 167 -2.25 -3.27 3.99
N LEU A 168 -2.87 -3.45 2.84
CA LEU A 168 -2.18 -3.55 1.55
C LEU A 168 -2.25 -2.19 0.85
N ILE A 169 -1.11 -1.52 0.79
CA ILE A 169 -0.93 -0.27 0.04
C ILE A 169 -0.36 -0.56 -1.34
N SER A 170 -0.47 0.38 -2.27
CA SER A 170 0.11 0.27 -3.61
C SER A 170 1.61 0.00 -3.56
N HIS A 171 2.14 -0.73 -4.54
CA HIS A 171 3.57 -1.00 -4.58
C HIS A 171 4.37 0.25 -4.94
N ALA A 172 3.80 1.18 -5.69
CA ALA A 172 4.42 2.47 -5.99
C ALA A 172 4.59 3.31 -4.71
N SER A 173 3.57 3.38 -3.84
CA SER A 173 3.72 4.07 -2.54
C SER A 173 4.75 3.40 -1.63
N LYS A 174 4.84 2.05 -1.65
CA LYS A 174 5.87 1.32 -0.89
C LYS A 174 7.29 1.67 -1.33
N ILE A 175 7.52 1.94 -2.61
CA ILE A 175 8.83 2.38 -3.11
C ILE A 175 9.22 3.70 -2.45
N LEU A 176 8.34 4.70 -2.51
CA LEU A 176 8.60 6.00 -1.89
C LEU A 176 8.83 5.88 -0.38
N LEU A 177 7.92 5.20 0.32
CA LEU A 177 8.05 4.99 1.77
C LEU A 177 9.36 4.27 2.13
N LYS A 178 9.80 3.32 1.31
CA LYS A 178 11.07 2.61 1.54
C LYS A 178 12.28 3.53 1.44
N VAL A 179 12.30 4.44 0.46
CA VAL A 179 13.36 5.46 0.34
C VAL A 179 13.37 6.35 1.57
N LEU A 180 12.20 6.86 1.96
CA LEU A 180 12.08 7.73 3.14
C LEU A 180 12.53 7.02 4.43
N THR A 181 12.12 5.77 4.62
CA THR A 181 12.52 4.96 5.78
C THR A 181 14.03 4.78 5.84
N LYS A 182 14.68 4.43 4.72
CA LYS A 182 16.14 4.30 4.67
C LYS A 182 16.86 5.61 5.07
N ARG A 183 16.40 6.74 4.55
CA ARG A 183 16.97 8.05 4.91
C ARG A 183 16.84 8.36 6.40
N VAL A 184 15.69 8.05 7.00
CA VAL A 184 15.48 8.23 8.45
C VAL A 184 16.41 7.33 9.25
N GLU A 185 16.52 6.05 8.87
CA GLU A 185 17.41 5.09 9.52
C GLU A 185 18.89 5.49 9.42
N GLU A 186 19.32 5.97 8.25
CA GLU A 186 20.70 6.46 8.05
C GLU A 186 21.00 7.66 8.93
N LYS A 187 20.07 8.60 9.04
CA LYS A 187 20.19 9.78 9.90
C LYS A 187 20.31 9.39 11.38
N GLN A 188 19.54 8.38 11.82
CA GLN A 188 19.60 7.90 13.20
C GLN A 188 20.90 7.15 13.53
N ARG A 189 21.53 6.49 12.55
CA ARG A 189 22.81 5.80 12.75
C ARG A 189 24.02 6.73 12.71
N GLY A 190 23.88 7.91 12.18
CA GLY A 190 24.90 8.94 12.10
C GLY A 190 24.93 9.89 13.30
N LEU A 191 24.03 9.67 14.26
CA LEU A 191 23.98 10.34 15.56
C LEU A 191 24.53 9.40 16.65
#